data_cb38b6f4ae373d1b137d6e04c018fbbb
#
_entry.id   cb38b6f4ae373d1b137d6e04c018fbbb
#
_cell.length_a   1.000
_cell.length_b   1.000
_cell.length_c   1.000
_cell.angle_alpha   90.00
_cell.angle_beta   90.00
_cell.angle_gamma   90.00
#
_symmetry.space_group_name_H-M   'P 1'
#
loop_
_entity.id
_entity.type
_entity.pdbx_description
1 polymer ?
#
loop_
_entity_poly.entity_id
_entity_poly.type
_entity_poly.pdbx_seq_one_letter_code
_entity_poly.pdbx_strand_id
1 'polypeptide(L)'
;MNDEKIHIGIVGAGKIGTAIYELLVSSNSYKVSIADQTDKEHFGDNFVKLKITKPTYEPDGTGKSVQFNEFVKDKTLIINALPYTKNIDLFESCYNADVPYFDLSEDERLDNYIIGLKNIPFTMPHCGLAPGLSTVITNHLVTKFNTCSNVKIRVGALSQNATNKLRYHSSWSGDGLVNEYKGKCQVVHDGFYDEVEALSGYEKITIDGHEYEAFHTSGGIGTFAKTLSETHQAMNVDYKTLRRIGHHDYVDFLFNDLNLSQQELTGIFKEHIPTTRKDEVIIYSVIGGYDYNELDYKERAYYKVFKPETINGRYMTAIEYTTAIGMLAMVELYLKCKLPQRGYVKQESVNWKDVLSTTFGSYYRED
;
A
#
# COMPACT_ATOMS: atom_id res chain seq x y z
N MET A 1 -22.31 -16.89 -26.23
CA MET A 1 -22.23 -15.80 -25.24
C MET A 1 -20.97 -15.03 -25.65
N ASN A 2 -21.09 -13.73 -25.94
CA ASN A 2 -19.89 -12.94 -26.21
C ASN A 2 -19.03 -12.96 -24.94
N ASP A 3 -17.83 -13.54 -25.03
CA ASP A 3 -16.79 -13.45 -24.01
C ASP A 3 -16.22 -12.04 -24.04
N GLU A 4 -17.02 -11.08 -23.56
CA GLU A 4 -16.53 -9.72 -23.38
C GLU A 4 -15.55 -9.75 -22.21
N LYS A 5 -14.26 -9.54 -22.50
CA LYS A 5 -13.22 -9.53 -21.46
C LYS A 5 -13.53 -8.47 -20.42
N ILE A 6 -13.35 -8.79 -19.15
CA ILE A 6 -13.41 -7.83 -18.04
C ILE A 6 -12.50 -6.64 -18.36
N HIS A 7 -13.06 -5.43 -18.31
CA HIS A 7 -12.34 -4.20 -18.66
C HIS A 7 -11.86 -3.48 -17.40
N ILE A 8 -10.56 -3.50 -17.15
CA ILE A 8 -9.92 -2.86 -16.00
C ILE A 8 -9.34 -1.51 -16.40
N GLY A 9 -9.69 -0.47 -15.66
CA GLY A 9 -9.10 0.86 -15.79
C GLY A 9 -8.03 1.11 -14.72
N ILE A 10 -6.86 1.61 -15.14
CA ILE A 10 -5.79 2.04 -14.24
C ILE A 10 -5.63 3.54 -14.39
N VAL A 11 -5.63 4.28 -13.28
CA VAL A 11 -5.36 5.72 -13.29
C VAL A 11 -4.07 6.01 -12.55
N GLY A 12 -3.10 6.57 -13.28
CA GLY A 12 -1.72 6.77 -12.86
C GLY A 12 -0.76 5.80 -13.57
N ALA A 13 0.03 6.31 -14.53
CA ALA A 13 1.04 5.55 -15.28
C ALA A 13 2.45 5.79 -14.74
N GLY A 14 2.58 5.85 -13.41
CA GLY A 14 3.86 5.84 -12.69
C GLY A 14 4.47 4.43 -12.62
N LYS A 15 5.51 4.24 -11.81
CA LYS A 15 6.19 2.94 -11.66
C LYS A 15 5.21 1.80 -11.34
N ILE A 16 4.39 1.98 -10.30
CA ILE A 16 3.47 0.94 -9.83
C ILE A 16 2.31 0.72 -10.80
N GLY A 17 1.67 1.81 -11.29
CA GLY A 17 0.58 1.67 -12.27
C GLY A 17 1.04 0.99 -13.56
N THR A 18 2.26 1.27 -14.01
CA THR A 18 2.88 0.57 -15.15
C THR A 18 3.12 -0.91 -14.84
N ALA A 19 3.61 -1.24 -13.64
CA ALA A 19 3.81 -2.64 -13.24
C ALA A 19 2.48 -3.42 -13.19
N ILE A 20 1.42 -2.82 -12.63
CA ILE A 20 0.07 -3.38 -12.61
C ILE A 20 -0.45 -3.62 -14.05
N TYR A 21 -0.32 -2.61 -14.91
CA TYR A 21 -0.73 -2.70 -16.32
C TYR A 21 -0.08 -3.88 -17.03
N GLU A 22 1.22 -4.02 -16.90
CA GLU A 22 1.97 -5.06 -17.60
C GLU A 22 1.70 -6.47 -17.09
N LEU A 23 1.52 -6.63 -15.78
CA LEU A 23 1.09 -7.91 -15.20
C LEU A 23 -0.30 -8.31 -15.70
N LEU A 24 -1.24 -7.37 -15.80
CA LEU A 24 -2.58 -7.63 -16.32
C LEU A 24 -2.56 -7.97 -17.81
N VAL A 25 -1.84 -7.19 -18.62
CA VAL A 25 -1.76 -7.41 -20.06
C VAL A 25 -1.09 -8.74 -20.37
N SER A 26 -0.01 -9.09 -19.67
CA SER A 26 0.71 -10.37 -19.87
C SER A 26 -0.12 -11.60 -19.52
N SER A 27 -1.15 -11.45 -18.68
CA SER A 27 -2.08 -12.55 -18.35
C SER A 27 -3.03 -12.91 -19.49
N ASN A 28 -3.20 -12.03 -20.48
CA ASN A 28 -4.16 -12.15 -21.59
C ASN A 28 -5.65 -12.34 -21.17
N SER A 29 -5.96 -12.17 -19.87
CA SER A 29 -7.28 -12.45 -19.31
C SER A 29 -8.20 -11.23 -19.31
N TYR A 30 -7.63 -10.03 -19.43
CA TYR A 30 -8.32 -8.76 -19.24
C TYR A 30 -8.17 -7.84 -20.44
N LYS A 31 -9.15 -6.96 -20.64
CA LYS A 31 -8.97 -5.72 -21.39
C LYS A 31 -8.50 -4.65 -20.42
N VAL A 32 -7.42 -3.95 -20.71
CA VAL A 32 -6.81 -3.00 -19.79
C VAL A 32 -6.69 -1.63 -20.47
N SER A 33 -7.11 -0.58 -19.80
CA SER A 33 -6.83 0.80 -20.19
C SER A 33 -6.05 1.48 -19.06
N ILE A 34 -5.04 2.27 -19.40
CA ILE A 34 -4.26 3.05 -18.46
C ILE A 34 -4.34 4.53 -18.79
N ALA A 35 -4.46 5.38 -17.77
CA ALA A 35 -4.64 6.81 -17.93
C ALA A 35 -3.65 7.61 -17.09
N ASP A 36 -3.14 8.71 -17.64
CA ASP A 36 -2.25 9.65 -16.93
C ASP A 36 -2.40 11.05 -17.52
N GLN A 37 -1.96 12.07 -16.77
CA GLN A 37 -1.89 13.45 -17.27
C GLN A 37 -0.73 13.68 -18.25
N THR A 38 0.33 12.88 -18.15
CA THR A 38 1.53 12.94 -18.98
C THR A 38 1.43 11.90 -20.09
N ASP A 39 1.70 12.30 -21.32
CA ASP A 39 1.70 11.38 -22.46
C ASP A 39 2.68 10.21 -22.25
N LYS A 40 2.20 9.02 -22.59
CA LYS A 40 2.90 7.74 -22.44
C LYS A 40 2.67 6.89 -23.70
N GLU A 41 3.30 7.28 -24.80
CA GLU A 41 3.13 6.66 -26.13
C GLU A 41 3.36 5.15 -26.16
N HIS A 42 4.18 4.62 -25.25
CA HIS A 42 4.51 3.19 -25.19
C HIS A 42 3.33 2.26 -24.82
N PHE A 43 2.20 2.82 -24.34
CA PHE A 43 0.99 2.02 -24.08
C PHE A 43 0.06 1.93 -25.31
N GLY A 44 0.35 2.66 -26.40
CA GLY A 44 -0.45 2.66 -27.63
C GLY A 44 -1.92 2.99 -27.39
N ASP A 45 -2.83 2.26 -28.05
CA ASP A 45 -4.28 2.48 -27.98
C ASP A 45 -4.89 2.20 -26.60
N ASN A 46 -4.15 1.59 -25.67
CA ASN A 46 -4.60 1.37 -24.30
C ASN A 46 -4.41 2.61 -23.42
N PHE A 47 -3.74 3.66 -23.92
CA PHE A 47 -3.48 4.87 -23.16
C PHE A 47 -4.56 5.92 -23.36
N VAL A 48 -4.96 6.54 -22.25
CA VAL A 48 -5.87 7.69 -22.25
C VAL A 48 -5.19 8.86 -21.54
N LYS A 49 -4.98 9.96 -22.28
CA LYS A 49 -4.46 11.19 -21.69
C LYS A 49 -5.56 11.90 -20.91
N LEU A 50 -5.39 12.01 -19.61
CA LEU A 50 -6.30 12.73 -18.72
C LEU A 50 -5.74 14.12 -18.39
N LYS A 51 -6.58 15.13 -18.45
CA LYS A 51 -6.30 16.42 -17.82
C LYS A 51 -6.82 16.35 -16.38
N ILE A 52 -5.94 16.17 -15.41
CA ILE A 52 -6.28 16.28 -13.99
C ILE A 52 -6.38 17.78 -13.70
N THR A 53 -7.52 18.38 -13.96
CA THR A 53 -7.83 19.75 -13.55
C THR A 53 -8.08 19.76 -12.04
N LYS A 54 -7.64 20.84 -11.35
CA LYS A 54 -8.13 21.11 -10.00
C LYS A 54 -9.66 21.15 -10.06
N PRO A 55 -10.39 20.57 -9.09
CA PRO A 55 -11.83 20.71 -9.06
C PRO A 55 -12.15 22.21 -9.06
N THR A 56 -12.87 22.67 -10.06
CA THR A 56 -13.54 23.96 -9.98
C THR A 56 -14.69 23.76 -9.01
N TYR A 57 -14.57 24.31 -7.81
CA TYR A 57 -15.68 24.36 -6.86
C TYR A 57 -16.78 25.19 -7.49
N GLU A 58 -17.76 24.52 -8.06
CA GLU A 58 -19.04 25.15 -8.34
C GLU A 58 -19.74 25.38 -6.99
N PRO A 59 -20.51 26.50 -6.84
CA PRO A 59 -21.18 26.84 -5.58
C PRO A 59 -22.18 25.78 -5.07
N ASP A 60 -22.56 24.81 -5.91
CA ASP A 60 -23.47 23.71 -5.60
C ASP A 60 -22.77 22.41 -5.15
N GLY A 61 -21.44 22.44 -4.99
CA GLY A 61 -20.66 21.28 -4.57
C GLY A 61 -20.43 20.21 -5.65
N THR A 62 -20.80 20.47 -6.91
CA THR A 62 -20.72 19.49 -8.02
C THR A 62 -19.48 19.63 -8.91
N GLY A 63 -18.35 20.02 -8.35
CA GLY A 63 -17.08 20.17 -9.06
C GLY A 63 -16.53 18.84 -9.60
N LYS A 64 -17.19 18.26 -10.58
CA LYS A 64 -16.78 16.99 -11.21
C LYS A 64 -15.66 17.21 -12.21
N SER A 65 -14.55 16.50 -12.04
CA SER A 65 -13.58 16.31 -13.11
C SER A 65 -14.25 15.51 -14.24
N VAL A 66 -14.73 16.19 -15.26
CA VAL A 66 -15.46 15.59 -16.40
C VAL A 66 -14.67 14.45 -17.06
N GLN A 67 -13.35 14.45 -16.96
CA GLN A 67 -12.50 13.47 -17.62
C GLN A 67 -12.37 12.14 -16.88
N PHE A 68 -12.37 12.13 -15.55
CA PHE A 68 -12.44 10.86 -14.81
C PHE A 68 -13.78 10.16 -15.08
N ASN A 69 -14.89 10.91 -15.08
CA ASN A 69 -16.21 10.36 -15.32
C ASN A 69 -16.31 9.63 -16.67
N GLU A 70 -15.73 10.19 -17.74
CA GLU A 70 -15.71 9.52 -19.04
C GLU A 70 -14.81 8.28 -19.04
N PHE A 71 -13.66 8.33 -18.36
CA PHE A 71 -12.75 7.18 -18.28
C PHE A 71 -13.35 6.00 -17.50
N VAL A 72 -14.11 6.25 -16.42
CA VAL A 72 -14.61 5.18 -15.56
C VAL A 72 -15.84 4.46 -16.08
N LYS A 73 -16.66 5.11 -16.92
CA LYS A 73 -18.00 4.64 -17.33
C LYS A 73 -18.06 3.24 -17.95
N ASP A 74 -17.05 2.87 -18.73
CA ASP A 74 -17.00 1.59 -19.45
C ASP A 74 -16.08 0.56 -18.80
N LYS A 75 -15.67 0.79 -17.56
CA LYS A 75 -14.78 -0.11 -16.83
C LYS A 75 -15.55 -1.00 -15.86
N THR A 76 -15.10 -2.24 -15.75
CA THR A 76 -15.63 -3.17 -14.73
C THR A 76 -15.16 -2.77 -13.33
N LEU A 77 -13.96 -2.22 -13.22
CA LEU A 77 -13.36 -1.70 -11.99
C LEU A 77 -12.24 -0.70 -12.31
N ILE A 78 -11.91 0.11 -11.31
CA ILE A 78 -10.82 1.08 -11.39
C ILE A 78 -9.76 0.77 -10.33
N ILE A 79 -8.50 0.80 -10.77
CA ILE A 79 -7.31 0.78 -9.91
C ILE A 79 -6.70 2.18 -9.91
N ASN A 80 -6.64 2.79 -8.73
CA ASN A 80 -6.01 4.09 -8.52
C ASN A 80 -4.55 3.91 -8.14
N ALA A 81 -3.64 4.33 -9.00
CA ALA A 81 -2.20 4.38 -8.77
C ALA A 81 -1.66 5.83 -8.79
N LEU A 82 -2.53 6.81 -8.50
CA LEU A 82 -2.18 8.21 -8.33
C LEU A 82 -1.63 8.48 -6.92
N PRO A 83 -1.00 9.64 -6.69
CA PRO A 83 -0.70 10.13 -5.35
C PRO A 83 -1.98 10.25 -4.50
N TYR A 84 -1.86 9.94 -3.20
CA TYR A 84 -2.97 9.93 -2.24
C TYR A 84 -3.85 11.20 -2.27
N THR A 85 -3.26 12.35 -2.60
CA THR A 85 -3.97 13.63 -2.71
C THR A 85 -5.08 13.63 -3.77
N LYS A 86 -5.15 12.61 -4.64
CA LYS A 86 -6.15 12.43 -5.70
C LYS A 86 -7.15 11.31 -5.43
N ASN A 87 -7.07 10.67 -4.29
CA ASN A 87 -7.93 9.53 -3.96
C ASN A 87 -9.41 9.92 -3.96
N ILE A 88 -9.77 10.99 -3.25
CA ILE A 88 -11.18 11.45 -3.15
C ILE A 88 -11.73 11.82 -4.53
N ASP A 89 -10.97 12.59 -5.33
CA ASP A 89 -11.41 13.03 -6.67
C ASP A 89 -11.77 11.83 -7.58
N LEU A 90 -10.93 10.79 -7.58
CA LEU A 90 -11.15 9.61 -8.40
C LEU A 90 -12.24 8.69 -7.81
N PHE A 91 -12.23 8.52 -6.48
CA PHE A 91 -13.27 7.77 -5.79
C PHE A 91 -14.67 8.33 -6.05
N GLU A 92 -14.86 9.64 -6.00
CA GLU A 92 -16.15 10.28 -6.31
C GLU A 92 -16.63 9.96 -7.73
N SER A 93 -15.70 9.93 -8.70
CA SER A 93 -16.05 9.55 -10.07
C SER A 93 -16.50 8.09 -10.15
N CYS A 94 -15.85 7.18 -9.42
CA CYS A 94 -16.23 5.77 -9.33
C CYS A 94 -17.58 5.60 -8.59
N TYR A 95 -17.76 6.31 -7.48
CA TYR A 95 -19.00 6.30 -6.70
C TYR A 95 -20.20 6.76 -7.54
N ASN A 96 -20.06 7.85 -8.28
CA ASN A 96 -21.12 8.39 -9.13
C ASN A 96 -21.45 7.49 -10.35
N ALA A 97 -20.46 6.72 -10.83
CA ALA A 97 -20.62 5.78 -11.95
C ALA A 97 -21.02 4.36 -11.50
N ASP A 98 -21.11 4.11 -10.19
CA ASP A 98 -21.30 2.80 -9.56
C ASP A 98 -20.24 1.78 -9.99
N VAL A 99 -18.98 2.20 -10.10
CA VAL A 99 -17.85 1.37 -10.52
C VAL A 99 -16.96 1.03 -9.31
N PRO A 100 -16.57 -0.24 -9.13
CA PRO A 100 -15.65 -0.69 -8.09
C PRO A 100 -14.32 0.06 -8.10
N TYR A 101 -13.84 0.42 -6.89
CA TYR A 101 -12.66 1.22 -6.67
C TYR A 101 -11.63 0.50 -5.80
N PHE A 102 -10.38 0.55 -6.23
CA PHE A 102 -9.21 0.06 -5.48
C PHE A 102 -8.12 1.14 -5.47
N ASP A 103 -7.37 1.28 -4.38
CA ASP A 103 -6.17 2.11 -4.35
C ASP A 103 -5.03 1.47 -3.54
N LEU A 104 -3.86 2.10 -3.58
CA LEU A 104 -2.60 1.58 -3.03
C LEU A 104 -2.18 2.28 -1.74
N SER A 105 -2.78 3.41 -1.41
CA SER A 105 -2.26 4.34 -0.41
C SER A 105 -3.10 4.38 0.86
N GLU A 106 -2.49 4.75 1.96
CA GLU A 106 -3.20 5.15 3.16
C GLU A 106 -3.64 6.61 3.03
N ASP A 107 -4.93 6.86 3.14
CA ASP A 107 -5.50 8.20 3.13
C ASP A 107 -6.71 8.25 4.07
N GLU A 108 -6.46 8.61 5.32
CA GLU A 108 -7.50 8.72 6.35
C GLU A 108 -8.65 9.66 5.96
N ARG A 109 -8.38 10.65 5.09
CA ARG A 109 -9.43 11.54 4.60
C ARG A 109 -10.43 10.80 3.71
N LEU A 110 -9.93 9.86 2.88
CA LEU A 110 -10.77 8.99 2.06
C LEU A 110 -11.56 8.04 2.95
N ASP A 111 -10.94 7.40 3.93
CA ASP A 111 -11.62 6.49 4.86
C ASP A 111 -12.77 7.18 5.58
N ASN A 112 -12.50 8.37 6.14
CA ASN A 112 -13.52 9.17 6.83
C ASN A 112 -14.63 9.64 5.87
N TYR A 113 -14.29 9.97 4.63
CA TYR A 113 -15.26 10.36 3.60
C TYR A 113 -16.20 9.21 3.25
N ILE A 114 -15.67 8.01 3.05
CA ILE A 114 -16.44 6.81 2.67
C ILE A 114 -17.43 6.41 3.77
N ILE A 115 -17.03 6.47 5.04
CA ILE A 115 -17.87 6.05 6.19
C ILE A 115 -19.21 6.81 6.22
N GLY A 116 -19.24 8.05 5.75
CA GLY A 116 -20.46 8.89 5.70
C GLY A 116 -21.41 8.58 4.54
N LEU A 117 -21.01 7.75 3.57
CA LEU A 117 -21.77 7.51 2.34
C LEU A 117 -22.69 6.30 2.44
N LYS A 118 -23.71 6.27 1.58
CA LYS A 118 -24.66 5.14 1.43
C LYS A 118 -24.54 4.52 0.05
N ASN A 119 -24.89 3.24 -0.07
CA ASN A 119 -24.90 2.52 -1.36
C ASN A 119 -23.56 2.56 -2.10
N ILE A 120 -22.46 2.48 -1.36
CA ILE A 120 -21.11 2.54 -1.90
C ILE A 120 -20.88 1.36 -2.85
N PRO A 121 -20.36 1.57 -4.09
CA PRO A 121 -19.83 0.47 -4.89
C PRO A 121 -18.74 -0.27 -4.11
N PHE A 122 -18.31 -1.43 -4.57
CA PHE A 122 -17.16 -2.08 -3.92
C PHE A 122 -15.99 -1.08 -3.84
N THR A 123 -15.46 -0.89 -2.65
CA THR A 123 -14.39 0.06 -2.39
C THR A 123 -13.38 -0.55 -1.44
N MET A 124 -12.15 -0.72 -1.92
CA MET A 124 -11.07 -1.32 -1.15
C MET A 124 -9.80 -0.47 -1.31
N PRO A 125 -9.58 0.50 -0.42
CA PRO A 125 -8.32 1.22 -0.34
C PRO A 125 -7.22 0.36 0.28
N HIS A 126 -5.99 0.89 0.34
CA HIS A 126 -4.87 0.25 1.04
C HIS A 126 -4.42 -1.09 0.42
N CYS A 127 -4.57 -1.29 -0.90
CA CYS A 127 -4.25 -2.56 -1.56
C CYS A 127 -2.78 -2.69 -1.99
N GLY A 128 -1.87 -1.97 -1.34
CA GLY A 128 -0.44 -2.05 -1.63
C GLY A 128 0.27 -3.17 -0.87
N LEU A 129 1.56 -2.95 -0.64
CA LEU A 129 2.40 -3.80 0.20
C LEU A 129 2.20 -3.45 1.69
N ALA A 130 2.41 -2.18 2.02
CA ALA A 130 2.18 -1.53 3.31
C ALA A 130 1.80 -0.06 3.03
N PRO A 131 0.52 0.30 3.23
CA PRO A 131 -0.57 -0.52 3.75
C PRO A 131 -1.05 -1.58 2.76
N GLY A 132 -1.57 -2.68 3.28
CA GLY A 132 -2.20 -3.72 2.48
C GLY A 132 -1.78 -5.13 2.84
N LEU A 133 -0.98 -5.77 2.02
CA LEU A 133 -0.69 -7.19 2.16
C LEU A 133 0.05 -7.55 3.45
N SER A 134 0.92 -6.66 3.95
CA SER A 134 1.55 -6.81 5.27
C SER A 134 0.52 -6.94 6.39
N THR A 135 -0.58 -6.20 6.30
CA THR A 135 -1.69 -6.23 7.25
C THR A 135 -2.49 -7.53 7.15
N VAL A 136 -2.77 -8.00 5.92
CA VAL A 136 -3.46 -9.29 5.69
C VAL A 136 -2.64 -10.45 6.26
N ILE A 137 -1.33 -10.48 6.01
CA ILE A 137 -0.40 -11.49 6.56
C ILE A 137 -0.42 -11.44 8.09
N THR A 138 -0.28 -10.24 8.66
CA THR A 138 -0.23 -10.07 10.11
C THR A 138 -1.54 -10.48 10.76
N ASN A 139 -2.68 -10.11 10.19
CA ASN A 139 -3.98 -10.52 10.71
C ASN A 139 -4.17 -12.03 10.65
N HIS A 140 -3.66 -12.70 9.62
CA HIS A 140 -3.67 -14.17 9.58
C HIS A 140 -2.94 -14.78 10.79
N LEU A 141 -1.83 -14.19 11.22
CA LEU A 141 -1.13 -14.64 12.41
C LEU A 141 -1.91 -14.30 13.69
N VAL A 142 -2.47 -13.09 13.78
CA VAL A 142 -3.32 -12.64 14.92
C VAL A 142 -4.48 -13.62 15.15
N THR A 143 -5.12 -14.11 14.09
CA THR A 143 -6.24 -15.08 14.21
C THR A 143 -5.85 -16.42 14.84
N LYS A 144 -4.58 -16.69 15.12
CA LYS A 144 -4.13 -17.90 15.83
C LYS A 144 -4.10 -17.73 17.34
N PHE A 145 -4.33 -16.53 17.84
CA PHE A 145 -4.27 -16.20 19.26
C PHE A 145 -5.64 -15.79 19.80
N ASN A 146 -5.90 -16.10 21.06
CA ASN A 146 -7.04 -15.58 21.82
C ASN A 146 -6.87 -14.08 22.04
N THR A 147 -5.69 -13.71 22.52
CA THR A 147 -5.30 -12.32 22.80
C THR A 147 -3.82 -12.16 22.48
N CYS A 148 -3.51 -11.14 21.72
CA CYS A 148 -2.14 -10.78 21.39
C CYS A 148 -1.61 -9.77 22.39
N SER A 149 -0.50 -10.08 23.05
CA SER A 149 0.21 -9.12 23.89
C SER A 149 0.91 -8.07 23.02
N ASN A 150 1.51 -8.53 21.92
CA ASN A 150 2.24 -7.67 21.00
C ASN A 150 2.01 -8.10 19.54
N VAL A 151 1.75 -7.12 18.69
CA VAL A 151 1.70 -7.27 17.23
C VAL A 151 2.70 -6.28 16.63
N LYS A 152 3.81 -6.78 16.10
CA LYS A 152 4.88 -5.98 15.50
C LYS A 152 4.93 -6.20 14.00
N ILE A 153 4.78 -5.14 13.23
CA ILE A 153 4.89 -5.16 11.79
C ILE A 153 6.12 -4.36 11.39
N ARG A 154 7.06 -4.98 10.69
CA ARG A 154 8.31 -4.38 10.23
C ARG A 154 8.41 -4.59 8.73
N VAL A 155 8.35 -3.52 7.95
CA VAL A 155 8.45 -3.58 6.49
C VAL A 155 9.54 -2.63 6.02
N GLY A 156 10.37 -3.08 5.10
CA GLY A 156 11.42 -2.24 4.52
C GLY A 156 11.49 -2.39 3.01
N ALA A 157 11.55 -1.27 2.29
CA ALA A 157 12.00 -1.21 0.92
C ALA A 157 13.40 -0.60 0.91
N LEU A 158 14.42 -1.43 0.69
CA LEU A 158 15.81 -1.12 0.92
C LEU A 158 16.63 -1.23 -0.37
N SER A 159 17.64 -0.39 -0.50
CA SER A 159 18.66 -0.59 -1.53
C SER A 159 19.60 -1.71 -1.14
N GLN A 160 19.90 -2.64 -2.06
CA GLN A 160 20.87 -3.70 -1.78
C GLN A 160 22.29 -3.15 -1.60
N ASN A 161 22.66 -2.09 -2.33
CA ASN A 161 24.02 -1.55 -2.40
C ASN A 161 24.05 -0.02 -2.33
N ALA A 162 23.43 0.59 -1.30
CA ALA A 162 23.51 2.03 -1.11
C ALA A 162 24.90 2.43 -0.62
N THR A 163 25.56 3.38 -1.33
CA THR A 163 26.91 3.83 -1.06
C THR A 163 26.99 5.16 -0.31
N ASN A 164 25.88 5.90 -0.25
CA ASN A 164 25.83 7.18 0.47
C ASN A 164 25.69 6.98 1.99
N LYS A 165 25.91 8.03 2.77
CA LYS A 165 25.81 8.01 4.24
C LYS A 165 24.39 7.71 4.72
N LEU A 166 23.37 8.12 3.96
CA LEU A 166 21.97 7.83 4.23
C LEU A 166 21.65 6.33 4.09
N ARG A 167 22.56 5.53 3.50
CA ARG A 167 22.35 4.10 3.21
C ARG A 167 21.06 3.83 2.40
N TYR A 168 20.73 4.77 1.51
CA TYR A 168 19.50 4.71 0.74
C TYR A 168 19.68 5.21 -0.71
N HIS A 169 19.16 4.43 -1.65
CA HIS A 169 18.90 4.83 -3.04
C HIS A 169 17.41 4.61 -3.29
N SER A 170 16.78 5.55 -3.99
CA SER A 170 15.32 5.51 -4.19
C SER A 170 14.93 4.43 -5.21
N SER A 171 14.07 3.51 -4.81
CA SER A 171 13.44 2.53 -5.72
C SER A 171 12.01 2.92 -6.10
N TRP A 172 11.40 3.85 -5.38
CA TRP A 172 10.02 4.29 -5.56
C TRP A 172 9.86 5.82 -5.49
N SER A 173 8.68 6.34 -5.11
CA SER A 173 8.39 7.77 -5.10
C SER A 173 9.14 8.51 -3.99
N GLY A 174 9.90 9.55 -4.35
CA GLY A 174 10.53 10.43 -3.37
C GLY A 174 9.52 11.22 -2.54
N ASP A 175 8.37 11.60 -3.12
CA ASP A 175 7.30 12.27 -2.37
C ASP A 175 6.70 11.35 -1.31
N GLY A 176 6.44 10.08 -1.68
CA GLY A 176 5.93 9.08 -0.76
C GLY A 176 6.91 8.81 0.39
N LEU A 177 8.20 8.65 0.07
CA LEU A 177 9.24 8.41 1.07
C LEU A 177 9.30 9.54 2.12
N VAL A 178 9.32 10.80 1.67
CA VAL A 178 9.37 11.95 2.59
C VAL A 178 8.07 12.08 3.39
N ASN A 179 6.93 11.72 2.78
CA ASN A 179 5.66 11.72 3.48
C ASN A 179 5.62 10.72 4.65
N GLU A 180 6.27 9.56 4.52
CA GLU A 180 6.35 8.57 5.61
C GLU A 180 7.04 9.10 6.87
N TYR A 181 7.92 10.08 6.76
CA TYR A 181 8.72 10.64 7.87
C TYR A 181 8.02 11.78 8.60
N LYS A 182 6.76 12.06 8.30
CA LYS A 182 6.02 13.17 8.88
C LYS A 182 4.62 12.75 9.33
N GLY A 183 4.13 13.45 10.36
CA GLY A 183 2.77 13.27 10.86
C GLY A 183 2.66 12.19 11.93
N LYS A 184 1.44 11.74 12.14
CA LYS A 184 1.09 10.77 13.17
C LYS A 184 1.10 9.35 12.61
N CYS A 185 1.52 8.42 13.46
CA CYS A 185 1.54 6.99 13.17
C CYS A 185 0.60 6.29 14.13
N GLN A 186 -0.29 5.49 13.60
CA GLN A 186 -1.31 4.78 14.38
C GLN A 186 -0.69 3.61 15.14
N VAL A 187 -1.01 3.48 16.41
CA VAL A 187 -0.56 2.40 17.29
C VAL A 187 -1.71 1.93 18.19
N VAL A 188 -1.51 0.78 18.84
CA VAL A 188 -2.31 0.39 20.01
C VAL A 188 -1.36 0.28 21.19
N HIS A 189 -1.70 0.91 22.29
CA HIS A 189 -0.97 0.87 23.55
C HIS A 189 -1.91 0.48 24.69
N ASP A 190 -1.57 -0.58 25.43
CA ASP A 190 -2.39 -1.13 26.50
C ASP A 190 -3.86 -1.39 26.11
N GLY A 191 -4.08 -1.81 24.84
CA GLY A 191 -5.40 -2.09 24.28
C GLY A 191 -6.15 -0.88 23.70
N PHE A 192 -5.62 0.32 23.85
CA PHE A 192 -6.24 1.56 23.37
C PHE A 192 -5.55 2.06 22.10
N TYR A 193 -6.36 2.51 21.14
CA TYR A 193 -5.86 3.21 19.96
C TYR A 193 -5.19 4.52 20.38
N ASP A 194 -4.02 4.78 19.84
CA ASP A 194 -3.23 5.96 20.09
C ASP A 194 -2.42 6.36 18.84
N GLU A 195 -1.83 7.54 18.86
CA GLU A 195 -1.02 8.08 17.80
C GLU A 195 0.33 8.55 18.32
N VAL A 196 1.40 8.19 17.64
CA VAL A 196 2.77 8.62 17.95
C VAL A 196 3.36 9.42 16.80
N GLU A 197 4.39 10.19 17.05
CA GLU A 197 5.08 10.95 16.00
C GLU A 197 5.86 10.01 15.07
N ALA A 198 5.87 10.32 13.76
CA ALA A 198 6.80 9.70 12.85
C ALA A 198 8.25 9.93 13.33
N LEU A 199 9.18 9.05 12.93
CA LEU A 199 10.57 8.96 13.39
C LEU A 199 10.73 8.56 14.87
N SER A 200 9.66 8.49 15.67
CA SER A 200 9.73 8.02 17.06
C SER A 200 9.88 6.49 17.15
N GLY A 201 10.08 6.00 18.37
CA GLY A 201 10.10 4.56 18.66
C GLY A 201 11.28 3.82 18.03
N TYR A 202 12.41 4.49 17.86
CA TYR A 202 13.63 3.90 17.30
C TYR A 202 14.03 2.61 18.00
N GLU A 203 14.35 1.58 17.22
CA GLU A 203 14.90 0.31 17.70
C GLU A 203 15.96 -0.23 16.73
N LYS A 204 16.95 -0.96 17.26
CA LYS A 204 17.83 -1.81 16.47
C LYS A 204 17.29 -3.23 16.51
N ILE A 205 17.23 -3.88 15.36
CA ILE A 205 16.69 -5.22 15.24
C ILE A 205 17.58 -6.08 14.34
N THR A 206 17.82 -7.31 14.76
CA THR A 206 18.53 -8.30 13.93
C THR A 206 17.52 -9.26 13.33
N ILE A 207 17.48 -9.35 12.00
CA ILE A 207 16.61 -10.27 11.26
C ILE A 207 17.51 -11.09 10.34
N ASP A 208 17.45 -12.41 10.47
CA ASP A 208 18.25 -13.34 9.66
C ASP A 208 19.76 -13.00 9.64
N GLY A 209 20.31 -12.64 10.81
CA GLY A 209 21.73 -12.29 10.97
C GLY A 209 22.14 -10.91 10.44
N HIS A 210 21.20 -10.12 9.92
CA HIS A 210 21.43 -8.75 9.45
C HIS A 210 20.87 -7.72 10.41
N GLU A 211 21.64 -6.68 10.69
CA GLU A 211 21.21 -5.56 11.53
C GLU A 211 20.46 -4.51 10.72
N TYR A 212 19.33 -4.09 11.26
CA TYR A 212 18.48 -3.01 10.76
C TYR A 212 18.15 -2.04 11.89
N GLU A 213 17.70 -0.88 11.52
CA GLU A 213 16.96 0.01 12.41
C GLU A 213 15.50 0.07 11.98
N ALA A 214 14.62 0.28 12.95
CA ALA A 214 13.22 0.45 12.70
C ALA A 214 12.66 1.60 13.55
N PHE A 215 11.74 2.36 12.98
CA PHE A 215 11.10 3.50 13.62
C PHE A 215 9.73 3.74 12.99
N HIS A 216 8.87 4.44 13.73
CA HIS A 216 7.52 4.73 13.25
C HIS A 216 7.56 5.60 12.00
N THR A 217 6.76 5.22 11.01
CA THR A 217 6.49 6.01 9.81
C THR A 217 5.00 6.02 9.53
N SER A 218 4.50 7.13 9.00
CA SER A 218 3.09 7.21 8.63
C SER A 218 2.79 6.37 7.39
N GLY A 219 1.55 5.90 7.25
CA GLY A 219 1.06 5.29 6.02
C GLY A 219 1.43 3.83 5.81
N GLY A 220 1.59 3.02 6.86
CA GLY A 220 1.97 1.62 6.67
C GLY A 220 1.03 0.58 7.28
N ILE A 221 0.14 0.99 8.18
CA ILE A 221 -0.72 0.08 8.95
C ILE A 221 -2.19 0.07 8.47
N GLY A 222 -2.64 1.13 7.77
CA GLY A 222 -4.01 1.28 7.34
C GLY A 222 -4.98 1.29 8.53
N THR A 223 -6.14 0.67 8.37
CA THR A 223 -7.18 0.61 9.42
C THR A 223 -6.91 -0.43 10.53
N PHE A 224 -5.81 -1.18 10.43
CA PHE A 224 -5.61 -2.38 11.26
C PHE A 224 -5.42 -2.09 12.76
N ALA A 225 -4.67 -1.04 13.12
CA ALA A 225 -4.53 -0.64 14.52
C ALA A 225 -5.89 -0.35 15.17
N LYS A 226 -6.72 0.42 14.46
CA LYS A 226 -8.07 0.75 14.92
C LYS A 226 -8.95 -0.51 15.05
N THR A 227 -8.91 -1.40 14.06
CA THR A 227 -9.66 -2.66 14.10
C THR A 227 -9.24 -3.54 15.28
N LEU A 228 -7.94 -3.69 15.55
CA LEU A 228 -7.46 -4.50 16.68
C LEU A 228 -7.79 -3.88 18.05
N SER A 229 -7.77 -2.56 18.17
CA SER A 229 -8.22 -1.87 19.39
C SER A 229 -9.73 -2.04 19.60
N GLU A 230 -10.55 -1.76 18.58
CA GLU A 230 -12.02 -1.90 18.65
C GLU A 230 -12.48 -3.33 18.99
N THR A 231 -11.75 -4.34 18.54
CA THR A 231 -12.04 -5.76 18.82
C THR A 231 -11.37 -6.30 20.07
N HIS A 232 -10.56 -5.49 20.75
CA HIS A 232 -9.77 -5.89 21.94
C HIS A 232 -8.89 -7.14 21.71
N GLN A 233 -8.43 -7.34 20.48
CA GLN A 233 -7.62 -8.51 20.11
C GLN A 233 -6.15 -8.37 20.45
N ALA A 234 -5.65 -7.14 20.60
CA ALA A 234 -4.24 -6.91 20.89
C ALA A 234 -4.04 -5.79 21.92
N MET A 235 -3.05 -5.99 22.80
CA MET A 235 -2.65 -5.00 23.80
C MET A 235 -1.72 -3.95 23.21
N ASN A 236 -0.75 -4.36 22.40
CA ASN A 236 0.19 -3.45 21.76
C ASN A 236 0.31 -3.79 20.26
N VAL A 237 0.19 -2.78 19.43
CA VAL A 237 0.30 -2.90 17.96
C VAL A 237 1.14 -1.76 17.45
N ASP A 238 2.18 -2.05 16.69
CA ASP A 238 2.95 -1.03 16.01
C ASP A 238 3.42 -1.46 14.62
N TYR A 239 3.46 -0.50 13.72
CA TYR A 239 4.13 -0.60 12.43
C TYR A 239 5.39 0.29 12.45
N LYS A 240 6.50 -0.26 12.01
CA LYS A 240 7.74 0.50 11.81
C LYS A 240 8.37 0.16 10.48
N THR A 241 8.92 1.15 9.83
CA THR A 241 9.69 0.95 8.62
C THR A 241 11.11 0.50 8.97
N LEU A 242 11.58 -0.57 8.28
CA LEU A 242 12.97 -1.01 8.35
C LEU A 242 13.87 -0.15 7.46
N ARG A 243 15.02 0.22 7.99
CA ARG A 243 16.10 0.89 7.25
C ARG A 243 17.46 0.29 7.62
N ARG A 244 18.47 0.58 6.80
CA ARG A 244 19.86 0.26 7.15
C ARG A 244 20.34 1.18 8.28
N ILE A 245 21.15 0.64 9.18
CA ILE A 245 21.67 1.37 10.36
C ILE A 245 22.29 2.72 9.94
N GLY A 246 21.85 3.80 10.62
CA GLY A 246 22.30 5.17 10.44
C GLY A 246 21.42 6.01 9.50
N HIS A 247 20.36 5.47 8.93
CA HIS A 247 19.42 6.23 8.10
C HIS A 247 18.58 7.20 8.95
N HIS A 248 18.08 6.69 10.08
CA HIS A 248 17.24 7.45 11.01
C HIS A 248 17.88 8.78 11.43
N ASP A 249 19.13 8.73 11.93
CA ASP A 249 19.80 9.91 12.46
C ASP A 249 19.95 11.03 11.43
N TYR A 250 20.22 10.67 10.16
CA TYR A 250 20.30 11.67 9.10
C TYR A 250 18.95 12.27 8.72
N VAL A 251 17.90 11.47 8.71
CA VAL A 251 16.55 11.95 8.41
C VAL A 251 16.03 12.81 9.55
N ASP A 252 16.23 12.37 10.79
CA ASP A 252 15.87 13.11 11.98
C ASP A 252 16.57 14.47 12.04
N PHE A 253 17.88 14.49 11.77
CA PHE A 253 18.65 15.73 11.64
C PHE A 253 18.06 16.71 10.61
N LEU A 254 17.67 16.18 9.42
CA LEU A 254 17.12 17.04 8.37
C LEU A 254 15.75 17.62 8.75
N PHE A 255 14.89 16.81 9.37
CA PHE A 255 13.55 17.26 9.76
C PHE A 255 13.54 18.08 11.04
N ASN A 256 14.20 17.61 12.08
CA ASN A 256 14.06 18.15 13.43
C ASN A 256 15.14 19.16 13.81
N ASP A 257 16.40 18.94 13.43
CA ASP A 257 17.49 19.89 13.74
C ASP A 257 17.56 21.04 12.72
N LEU A 258 17.51 20.72 11.41
CA LEU A 258 17.48 21.73 10.36
C LEU A 258 16.08 22.30 10.09
N ASN A 259 15.05 21.67 10.63
CA ASN A 259 13.66 22.09 10.49
C ASN A 259 13.23 22.29 9.02
N LEU A 260 13.72 21.39 8.13
CA LEU A 260 13.36 21.44 6.72
C LEU A 260 11.88 21.07 6.52
N SER A 261 11.23 21.83 5.67
CA SER A 261 9.86 21.52 5.26
C SER A 261 9.83 20.24 4.42
N GLN A 262 8.68 19.58 4.39
CA GLN A 262 8.45 18.42 3.54
C GLN A 262 8.78 18.71 2.06
N GLN A 263 8.46 19.90 1.57
CA GLN A 263 8.72 20.30 0.19
C GLN A 263 10.21 20.42 -0.10
N GLU A 264 10.99 21.04 0.80
CA GLU A 264 12.44 21.17 0.68
C GLU A 264 13.11 19.80 0.67
N LEU A 265 12.73 18.93 1.63
CA LEU A 265 13.31 17.61 1.71
C LEU A 265 12.94 16.73 0.51
N THR A 266 11.71 16.83 0.00
CA THR A 266 11.30 16.16 -1.23
C THR A 266 12.14 16.63 -2.42
N GLY A 267 12.44 17.93 -2.52
CA GLY A 267 13.32 18.49 -3.53
C GLY A 267 14.73 17.90 -3.43
N ILE A 268 15.32 17.92 -2.24
CA ILE A 268 16.65 17.36 -1.95
C ILE A 268 16.70 15.86 -2.33
N PHE A 269 15.69 15.08 -1.94
CA PHE A 269 15.68 13.65 -2.21
C PHE A 269 15.53 13.34 -3.70
N LYS A 270 14.69 14.08 -4.42
CA LYS A 270 14.53 13.90 -5.87
C LYS A 270 15.78 14.27 -6.65
N GLU A 271 16.49 15.33 -6.23
CA GLU A 271 17.65 15.85 -6.95
C GLU A 271 18.93 15.10 -6.61
N HIS A 272 19.11 14.72 -5.35
CA HIS A 272 20.42 14.26 -4.84
C HIS A 272 20.45 12.78 -4.43
N ILE A 273 19.31 12.12 -4.19
CA ILE A 273 19.31 10.69 -3.87
C ILE A 273 19.28 9.87 -5.15
N PRO A 274 20.33 9.06 -5.44
CA PRO A 274 20.33 8.22 -6.62
C PRO A 274 19.17 7.24 -6.64
N THR A 275 18.68 6.92 -7.84
CA THR A 275 17.70 5.87 -8.02
C THR A 275 18.38 4.50 -8.17
N THR A 276 17.67 3.43 -7.80
CA THR A 276 18.14 2.06 -7.98
C THR A 276 17.05 1.15 -8.55
N ARG A 277 17.48 0.13 -9.28
CA ARG A 277 16.66 -1.02 -9.65
C ARG A 277 17.08 -2.29 -8.89
N LYS A 278 18.08 -2.20 -8.00
CA LYS A 278 18.57 -3.27 -7.13
C LYS A 278 18.12 -2.98 -5.70
N ASP A 279 16.85 -3.23 -5.45
CA ASP A 279 16.23 -3.10 -4.14
C ASP A 279 15.92 -4.47 -3.53
N GLU A 280 15.51 -4.48 -2.30
CA GLU A 280 14.89 -5.61 -1.63
C GLU A 280 13.72 -5.12 -0.79
N VAL A 281 12.70 -5.95 -0.69
CA VAL A 281 11.58 -5.71 0.22
C VAL A 281 11.60 -6.78 1.29
N ILE A 282 11.53 -6.34 2.55
CA ILE A 282 11.48 -7.21 3.71
C ILE A 282 10.11 -7.05 4.36
N ILE A 283 9.43 -8.16 4.61
CA ILE A 283 8.25 -8.21 5.49
C ILE A 283 8.63 -9.07 6.68
N TYR A 284 8.52 -8.52 7.87
CA TYR A 284 8.73 -9.21 9.13
C TYR A 284 7.63 -8.83 10.11
N SER A 285 6.73 -9.77 10.38
CA SER A 285 5.63 -9.60 11.33
C SER A 285 5.79 -10.59 12.44
N VAL A 286 5.75 -10.14 13.70
CA VAL A 286 5.86 -10.98 14.90
C VAL A 286 4.69 -10.71 15.82
N ILE A 287 4.01 -11.76 16.20
CA ILE A 287 2.89 -11.74 17.12
C ILE A 287 3.22 -12.59 18.33
N GLY A 288 3.14 -12.00 19.51
CA GLY A 288 3.25 -12.69 20.79
C GLY A 288 1.93 -12.65 21.55
N GLY A 289 1.52 -13.77 22.14
CA GLY A 289 0.27 -13.85 22.86
C GLY A 289 -0.06 -15.25 23.34
N TYR A 290 -1.33 -15.47 23.72
CA TYR A 290 -1.84 -16.75 24.22
C TYR A 290 -2.65 -17.44 23.11
N ASP A 291 -2.23 -18.65 22.76
CA ASP A 291 -2.87 -19.49 21.73
C ASP A 291 -4.23 -20.03 22.20
N TYR A 292 -5.16 -20.26 21.24
CA TYR A 292 -6.50 -20.82 21.52
C TYR A 292 -6.47 -22.20 22.19
N ASN A 293 -5.46 -23.01 21.91
CA ASN A 293 -5.38 -24.40 22.37
C ASN A 293 -4.48 -24.61 23.57
N GLU A 294 -3.72 -23.60 23.95
CA GLU A 294 -2.72 -23.70 25.01
C GLU A 294 -2.69 -22.41 25.84
N LEU A 295 -2.61 -22.54 27.16
CA LEU A 295 -2.48 -21.40 28.07
C LEU A 295 -1.07 -20.79 28.07
N ASP A 296 -0.18 -21.34 27.26
CA ASP A 296 1.21 -20.90 27.19
C ASP A 296 1.36 -19.69 26.23
N TYR A 297 2.24 -18.78 26.62
CA TYR A 297 2.64 -17.68 25.77
C TYR A 297 3.47 -18.21 24.59
N LYS A 298 3.11 -17.81 23.40
CA LYS A 298 3.79 -18.19 22.17
C LYS A 298 4.11 -16.97 21.30
N GLU A 299 5.07 -17.15 20.43
CA GLU A 299 5.36 -16.21 19.35
C GLU A 299 5.19 -16.91 18.00
N ARG A 300 4.62 -16.17 17.05
CA ARG A 300 4.54 -16.56 15.64
C ARG A 300 5.08 -15.43 14.80
N ALA A 301 5.82 -15.77 13.78
CA ALA A 301 6.39 -14.79 12.86
C ALA A 301 6.11 -15.17 11.39
N TYR A 302 6.04 -14.17 10.56
CA TYR A 302 6.19 -14.28 9.12
C TYR A 302 7.42 -13.47 8.73
N TYR A 303 8.30 -14.08 7.94
CA TYR A 303 9.49 -13.42 7.42
C TYR A 303 9.69 -13.78 5.96
N LYS A 304 9.78 -12.77 5.10
CA LYS A 304 10.14 -12.97 3.70
C LYS A 304 10.92 -11.79 3.16
N VAL A 305 11.95 -12.10 2.36
CA VAL A 305 12.73 -11.12 1.60
C VAL A 305 12.44 -11.31 0.12
N PHE A 306 12.00 -10.24 -0.51
CA PHE A 306 11.78 -10.18 -1.95
C PHE A 306 12.92 -9.43 -2.61
N LYS A 307 13.40 -9.94 -3.73
CA LYS A 307 14.43 -9.29 -4.55
C LYS A 307 13.86 -9.02 -5.93
N PRO A 308 14.48 -8.12 -6.74
CA PRO A 308 14.04 -7.91 -8.11
C PRO A 308 13.93 -9.22 -8.88
N GLU A 309 12.91 -9.33 -9.70
CA GLU A 309 12.58 -10.55 -10.42
C GLU A 309 12.17 -10.25 -11.85
N THR A 310 12.33 -11.25 -12.74
CA THR A 310 11.82 -11.17 -14.10
C THR A 310 10.50 -11.92 -14.20
N ILE A 311 9.40 -11.18 -14.29
CA ILE A 311 8.06 -11.71 -14.40
C ILE A 311 7.56 -11.50 -15.83
N ASN A 312 7.19 -12.59 -16.51
CA ASN A 312 6.72 -12.57 -17.89
C ASN A 312 7.68 -11.84 -18.88
N GLY A 313 8.98 -12.02 -18.68
CA GLY A 313 10.02 -11.40 -19.53
C GLY A 313 10.37 -9.95 -19.16
N ARG A 314 9.71 -9.35 -18.18
CA ARG A 314 10.03 -8.01 -17.68
C ARG A 314 10.73 -8.05 -16.33
N TYR A 315 11.87 -7.37 -16.25
CA TYR A 315 12.55 -7.11 -14.98
C TYR A 315 11.79 -6.08 -14.15
N MET A 316 11.33 -6.47 -12.97
CA MET A 316 10.66 -5.62 -11.98
C MET A 316 11.51 -5.51 -10.72
N THR A 317 11.54 -4.33 -10.12
CA THR A 317 12.14 -4.14 -8.80
C THR A 317 11.29 -4.84 -7.73
N ALA A 318 11.87 -5.12 -6.57
CA ALA A 318 11.15 -5.79 -5.50
C ALA A 318 9.89 -5.00 -5.08
N ILE A 319 10.01 -3.67 -4.94
CA ILE A 319 8.87 -2.82 -4.57
C ILE A 319 7.81 -2.74 -5.68
N GLU A 320 8.22 -2.72 -6.97
CA GLU A 320 7.28 -2.69 -8.08
C GLU A 320 6.37 -3.91 -8.08
N TYR A 321 6.96 -5.12 -8.09
CA TYR A 321 6.14 -6.31 -8.20
C TYR A 321 5.41 -6.66 -6.91
N THR A 322 6.02 -6.51 -5.73
CA THR A 322 5.33 -6.82 -4.48
C THR A 322 4.10 -5.94 -4.28
N THR A 323 4.20 -4.64 -4.56
CA THR A 323 3.06 -3.74 -4.48
C THR A 323 1.99 -4.08 -5.53
N ALA A 324 2.40 -4.33 -6.78
CA ALA A 324 1.48 -4.65 -7.87
C ALA A 324 0.75 -5.98 -7.65
N ILE A 325 1.46 -7.04 -7.24
CA ILE A 325 0.83 -8.35 -6.97
C ILE A 325 -0.10 -8.30 -5.76
N GLY A 326 0.20 -7.46 -4.74
CA GLY A 326 -0.71 -7.22 -3.63
C GLY A 326 -2.06 -6.69 -4.10
N MET A 327 -2.05 -5.62 -4.88
CA MET A 327 -3.23 -5.05 -5.52
C MET A 327 -3.97 -6.08 -6.38
N LEU A 328 -3.25 -6.77 -7.26
CA LEU A 328 -3.86 -7.70 -8.20
C LEU A 328 -4.43 -8.95 -7.54
N ALA A 329 -3.89 -9.39 -6.42
CA ALA A 329 -4.49 -10.45 -5.62
C ALA A 329 -5.88 -10.04 -5.09
N MET A 330 -6.05 -8.79 -4.61
CA MET A 330 -7.35 -8.28 -4.17
C MET A 330 -8.34 -8.16 -5.32
N VAL A 331 -7.88 -7.68 -6.48
CA VAL A 331 -8.70 -7.62 -7.71
C VAL A 331 -9.17 -9.02 -8.13
N GLU A 332 -8.29 -10.03 -8.14
CA GLU A 332 -8.68 -11.40 -8.45
C GLU A 332 -9.71 -11.96 -7.45
N LEU A 333 -9.55 -11.69 -6.16
CA LEU A 333 -10.50 -12.13 -5.12
C LEU A 333 -11.88 -11.48 -5.34
N TYR A 334 -11.92 -10.20 -5.65
CA TYR A 334 -13.15 -9.50 -5.98
C TYR A 334 -13.84 -10.12 -7.21
N LEU A 335 -13.10 -10.28 -8.31
CA LEU A 335 -13.63 -10.85 -9.56
C LEU A 335 -14.08 -12.32 -9.43
N LYS A 336 -13.47 -13.07 -8.50
CA LYS A 336 -13.88 -14.45 -8.16
C LYS A 336 -15.00 -14.51 -7.11
N CYS A 337 -15.62 -13.38 -6.76
CA CYS A 337 -16.67 -13.27 -5.73
C CYS A 337 -16.25 -13.84 -4.36
N LYS A 338 -14.95 -13.74 -4.02
CA LYS A 338 -14.39 -14.12 -2.71
C LYS A 338 -14.44 -12.96 -1.71
N LEU A 339 -14.71 -11.75 -2.18
CA LEU A 339 -14.93 -10.56 -1.39
C LEU A 339 -16.38 -10.10 -1.54
N PRO A 340 -16.91 -9.28 -0.61
CA PRO A 340 -18.17 -8.59 -0.79
C PRO A 340 -18.23 -7.92 -2.16
N GLN A 341 -19.38 -7.81 -2.78
CA GLN A 341 -19.50 -7.19 -4.10
C GLN A 341 -19.82 -5.69 -4.03
N ARG A 342 -20.10 -5.16 -2.84
CA ARG A 342 -20.39 -3.74 -2.57
C ARG A 342 -19.90 -3.36 -1.19
N GLY A 343 -19.73 -2.06 -0.98
CA GLY A 343 -19.36 -1.47 0.31
C GLY A 343 -17.86 -1.30 0.51
N TYR A 344 -17.51 -0.71 1.63
CA TYR A 344 -16.12 -0.50 2.05
C TYR A 344 -15.55 -1.79 2.66
N VAL A 345 -14.45 -2.27 2.13
CA VAL A 345 -13.78 -3.51 2.54
C VAL A 345 -12.38 -3.18 3.05
N LYS A 346 -12.12 -3.52 4.30
CA LYS A 346 -10.81 -3.33 4.94
C LYS A 346 -9.88 -4.49 4.58
N GLN A 347 -8.59 -4.21 4.43
CA GLN A 347 -7.55 -5.20 4.08
C GLN A 347 -7.49 -6.36 5.08
N GLU A 348 -7.52 -6.06 6.37
CA GLU A 348 -7.45 -7.06 7.43
C GLU A 348 -8.63 -8.04 7.44
N SER A 349 -9.74 -7.74 6.74
CA SER A 349 -10.85 -8.69 6.61
C SER A 349 -10.60 -9.81 5.61
N VAL A 350 -9.53 -9.72 4.82
CA VAL A 350 -9.22 -10.69 3.76
C VAL A 350 -8.58 -11.94 4.32
N ASN A 351 -9.03 -13.10 3.85
CA ASN A 351 -8.44 -14.37 4.25
C ASN A 351 -7.11 -14.62 3.52
N TRP A 352 -6.03 -14.79 4.26
CA TRP A 352 -4.70 -15.02 3.70
C TRP A 352 -4.61 -16.27 2.79
N LYS A 353 -5.33 -17.35 3.14
CA LYS A 353 -5.35 -18.55 2.30
C LYS A 353 -6.00 -18.29 0.94
N ASP A 354 -7.03 -17.45 0.92
CA ASP A 354 -7.66 -17.07 -0.35
C ASP A 354 -6.70 -16.21 -1.18
N VAL A 355 -5.94 -15.29 -0.57
CA VAL A 355 -4.87 -14.53 -1.26
C VAL A 355 -3.87 -15.48 -1.90
N LEU A 356 -3.34 -16.44 -1.15
CA LEU A 356 -2.36 -17.42 -1.68
C LEU A 356 -2.93 -18.33 -2.78
N SER A 357 -4.25 -18.42 -2.90
CA SER A 357 -4.93 -19.18 -3.97
C SER A 357 -5.07 -18.40 -5.28
N THR A 358 -4.82 -17.10 -5.26
CA THR A 358 -4.83 -16.25 -6.46
C THR A 358 -3.56 -16.45 -7.28
N THR A 359 -3.62 -16.10 -8.56
CA THR A 359 -2.46 -16.14 -9.46
C THR A 359 -1.34 -15.23 -8.92
N PHE A 360 -1.70 -13.99 -8.58
CA PHE A 360 -0.73 -13.01 -8.13
C PHE A 360 -0.33 -13.21 -6.66
N GLY A 361 -1.23 -13.57 -5.77
CA GLY A 361 -0.92 -13.81 -4.36
C GLY A 361 0.00 -15.02 -4.12
N SER A 362 0.09 -15.94 -5.10
CA SER A 362 0.98 -17.10 -4.99
C SER A 362 2.46 -16.75 -4.83
N TYR A 363 2.89 -15.57 -5.29
CA TYR A 363 4.26 -15.06 -5.10
C TYR A 363 4.63 -14.81 -3.63
N TYR A 364 3.65 -14.72 -2.74
CA TYR A 364 3.86 -14.53 -1.31
C TYR A 364 3.96 -15.83 -0.51
N ARG A 365 3.85 -17.00 -1.16
CA ARG A 365 4.03 -18.28 -0.46
C ARG A 365 5.43 -18.34 0.15
N GLU A 366 5.51 -18.86 1.36
CA GLU A 366 6.78 -19.27 1.94
C GLU A 366 7.27 -20.53 1.18
N ASP A 367 8.56 -20.61 0.95
CA ASP A 367 9.19 -21.75 0.25
C ASP A 367 9.25 -22.98 1.16
#